data_3188ec300f5f70e3d800a138e3c0d883
#
_entry.id   3188ec300f5f70e3d800a138e3c0d883
#
_cell.length_a   1.000
_cell.length_b   1.000
_cell.length_c   1.000
_cell.angle_alpha   90.00
_cell.angle_beta   90.00
_cell.angle_gamma   90.00
#
_symmetry.space_group_name_H-M   'P 1'
#
loop_
_entity.id
_entity.type
_entity.pdbx_description
1 polymer ?
#
loop_
_entity_poly.entity_id
_entity_poly.type
_entity_poly.pdbx_seq_one_letter_code
_entity_poly.pdbx_strand_id
1 'polypeptide(L)'
;MRWIALLASVGCITAVRLGVAQGRVAGRVTLLEKGGKSSPDLGAAVVYLEGGSGDPGARPVAVDIAINDKEFVPRVVVVPVGSTVRFRNHDPFDHNVFSASGPDPFDLGQYGRGEAKTWTFTSPGLVRIFCNVHPRMVAFVQVMAGGHFTQAAVDGSFEIPAVPPGTWVVHAWHERSPPVARTVSVTTAGASGIELQLDARGFRWMPHKNKYGTDYPTNAGRERY
;
A
#
# COMPACT_ATOMS: atom_id res chain seq x y z
N MET A 1 44.68 -15.20 61.06
CA MET A 1 44.53 -14.58 59.71
C MET A 1 43.05 -14.64 59.32
N ARG A 2 42.37 -13.47 59.36
CA ARG A 2 40.91 -13.37 59.02
C ARG A 2 40.82 -12.79 57.62
N TRP A 3 40.24 -13.57 56.70
CA TRP A 3 39.94 -13.11 55.33
C TRP A 3 38.62 -12.34 55.32
N ILE A 4 38.66 -11.06 54.95
CA ILE A 4 37.47 -10.24 54.72
C ILE A 4 37.10 -10.38 53.24
N ALA A 5 35.97 -11.00 52.95
CA ALA A 5 35.43 -11.09 51.60
C ALA A 5 34.62 -9.77 51.29
N LEU A 6 35.11 -9.00 50.35
CA LEU A 6 34.37 -7.86 49.78
C LEU A 6 33.31 -8.39 48.81
N LEU A 7 32.05 -8.22 49.15
CA LEU A 7 30.92 -8.42 48.25
C LEU A 7 30.74 -7.16 47.39
N ALA A 8 31.08 -7.23 46.13
CA ALA A 8 30.79 -6.19 45.13
C ALA A 8 29.34 -6.37 44.67
N SER A 9 28.45 -5.47 45.09
CA SER A 9 27.08 -5.39 44.56
C SER A 9 27.07 -4.74 43.17
N VAL A 10 26.84 -5.55 42.14
CA VAL A 10 26.60 -5.06 40.78
C VAL A 10 25.17 -4.51 40.72
N GLY A 11 25.04 -3.20 40.79
CA GLY A 11 23.77 -2.51 40.59
C GLY A 11 23.34 -2.62 39.13
N CYS A 12 22.27 -3.37 38.87
CA CYS A 12 21.62 -3.42 37.53
C CYS A 12 20.88 -2.10 37.30
N ILE A 13 21.48 -1.18 36.52
CA ILE A 13 20.82 0.04 36.09
C ILE A 13 19.85 -0.35 34.96
N THR A 14 18.58 -0.54 35.31
CA THR A 14 17.49 -0.66 34.33
C THR A 14 17.29 0.71 33.69
N ALA A 15 17.75 0.90 32.47
CA ALA A 15 17.44 2.06 31.66
C ALA A 15 15.94 2.07 31.34
N VAL A 16 15.19 2.90 32.04
CA VAL A 16 13.79 3.20 31.70
C VAL A 16 13.83 3.95 30.37
N ARG A 17 13.46 3.29 29.27
CA ARG A 17 13.19 3.97 28.01
C ARG A 17 11.90 4.78 28.21
N LEU A 18 12.03 6.07 28.43
CA LEU A 18 10.91 7.00 28.34
C LEU A 18 10.39 6.92 26.90
N GLY A 19 9.31 6.21 26.67
CA GLY A 19 8.62 6.20 25.38
C GLY A 19 8.13 7.62 25.11
N VAL A 20 8.53 8.21 23.99
CA VAL A 20 7.95 9.47 23.52
C VAL A 20 6.47 9.23 23.29
N ALA A 21 5.61 10.04 23.92
CA ALA A 21 4.18 9.97 23.68
C ALA A 21 3.91 10.18 22.19
N GLN A 22 3.25 9.21 21.55
CA GLN A 22 2.94 9.21 20.13
C GLN A 22 1.50 9.65 19.93
N GLY A 23 1.29 10.56 18.98
CA GLY A 23 -0.03 11.00 18.58
C GLY A 23 -0.63 10.10 17.50
N ARG A 24 -1.78 10.53 16.98
CA ARG A 24 -2.40 9.93 15.80
C ARG A 24 -2.58 11.01 14.74
N VAL A 25 -2.56 10.62 13.48
CA VAL A 25 -2.90 11.49 12.35
C VAL A 25 -4.21 10.98 11.75
N ALA A 26 -5.24 11.82 11.73
CA ALA A 26 -6.58 11.42 11.30
C ALA A 26 -7.24 12.48 10.43
N GLY A 27 -8.07 12.03 9.49
CA GLY A 27 -8.75 12.93 8.56
C GLY A 27 -9.66 12.19 7.59
N ARG A 28 -9.88 12.84 6.45
CA ARG A 28 -10.75 12.31 5.39
C ARG A 28 -10.12 12.55 4.02
N VAL A 29 -10.18 11.53 3.18
CA VAL A 29 -9.93 11.62 1.75
C VAL A 29 -11.26 11.80 1.02
N THR A 30 -11.27 12.67 0.02
CA THR A 30 -12.37 12.79 -0.94
C THR A 30 -11.82 12.61 -2.35
N LEU A 31 -12.61 12.03 -3.26
CA LEU A 31 -12.24 11.83 -4.64
C LEU A 31 -13.33 12.43 -5.53
N LEU A 32 -12.99 13.49 -6.24
CA LEU A 32 -13.91 14.20 -7.15
C LEU A 32 -14.01 13.47 -8.48
N GLU A 33 -15.24 13.13 -8.86
CA GLU A 33 -15.59 12.61 -10.18
C GLU A 33 -16.08 13.71 -11.12
N LYS A 34 -16.24 13.38 -12.39
CA LYS A 34 -16.90 14.26 -13.36
C LYS A 34 -18.27 14.70 -12.86
N GLY A 35 -18.56 15.99 -13.03
CA GLY A 35 -19.79 16.61 -12.52
C GLY A 35 -19.76 16.94 -11.02
N GLY A 36 -18.59 16.91 -10.37
CA GLY A 36 -18.42 17.32 -8.96
C GLY A 36 -19.00 16.33 -7.95
N LYS A 37 -19.31 15.11 -8.37
CA LYS A 37 -19.77 14.05 -7.47
C LYS A 37 -18.61 13.46 -6.68
N SER A 38 -18.86 13.05 -5.44
CA SER A 38 -17.92 12.24 -4.66
C SER A 38 -17.92 10.79 -5.15
N SER A 39 -16.77 10.19 -5.27
CA SER A 39 -16.65 8.76 -5.63
C SER A 39 -16.96 7.85 -4.44
N PRO A 40 -17.62 6.70 -4.66
CA PRO A 40 -17.74 5.66 -3.64
C PRO A 40 -16.48 4.82 -3.45
N ASP A 41 -15.48 4.95 -4.36
CA ASP A 41 -14.28 4.10 -4.42
C ASP A 41 -13.13 4.65 -3.55
N LEU A 42 -13.47 5.09 -2.34
CA LEU A 42 -12.49 5.69 -1.42
C LEU A 42 -11.64 4.66 -0.70
N GLY A 43 -12.11 3.43 -0.58
CA GLY A 43 -11.36 2.32 0.02
C GLY A 43 -10.10 1.92 -0.77
N ALA A 44 -9.94 2.39 -2.01
CA ALA A 44 -8.71 2.23 -2.80
C ALA A 44 -7.67 3.34 -2.55
N ALA A 45 -8.00 4.38 -1.79
CA ALA A 45 -7.06 5.45 -1.48
C ALA A 45 -6.06 5.01 -0.41
N VAL A 46 -4.78 5.29 -0.65
CA VAL A 46 -3.68 5.04 0.29
C VAL A 46 -3.21 6.37 0.87
N VAL A 47 -3.11 6.44 2.20
CA VAL A 47 -2.61 7.61 2.93
C VAL A 47 -1.34 7.22 3.66
N TYR A 48 -0.30 8.04 3.55
CA TYR A 48 0.97 7.78 4.21
C TYR A 48 1.69 9.07 4.60
N LEU A 49 2.64 8.94 5.52
CA LEU A 49 3.44 10.05 6.00
C LEU A 49 4.87 9.94 5.51
N GLU A 50 5.44 11.08 5.12
CA GLU A 50 6.87 11.24 4.84
C GLU A 50 7.47 12.33 5.72
N GLY A 51 8.75 12.22 6.00
CA GLY A 51 9.46 13.14 6.88
C GLY A 51 9.37 12.71 8.35
N GLY A 52 9.50 13.69 9.24
CA GLY A 52 9.57 13.39 10.67
C GLY A 52 10.83 12.62 11.08
N SER A 53 10.96 12.36 12.36
CA SER A 53 12.01 11.52 12.94
C SER A 53 11.39 10.37 13.72
N GLY A 54 12.02 9.20 13.69
CA GLY A 54 11.58 8.05 14.48
C GLY A 54 10.52 7.19 13.81
N ASP A 55 10.46 7.16 12.47
CA ASP A 55 9.68 6.15 11.77
C ASP A 55 10.28 4.76 12.05
N PRO A 56 9.55 3.86 12.73
CA PRO A 56 10.08 2.54 13.10
C PRO A 56 10.19 1.58 11.92
N GLY A 57 9.76 1.99 10.71
CA GLY A 57 9.47 1.07 9.62
C GLY A 57 8.31 0.13 9.97
N ALA A 58 7.76 -0.53 8.99
CA ALA A 58 6.77 -1.57 9.21
C ALA A 58 7.35 -2.95 8.95
N ARG A 59 6.85 -3.96 9.68
CA ARG A 59 7.28 -5.35 9.47
C ARG A 59 6.65 -5.91 8.20
N PRO A 60 7.40 -6.66 7.40
CA PRO A 60 6.86 -7.38 6.25
C PRO A 60 5.66 -8.26 6.63
N VAL A 61 4.69 -8.31 5.73
CA VAL A 61 3.46 -9.11 5.87
C VAL A 61 3.26 -10.01 4.66
N ALA A 62 2.41 -11.02 4.81
CA ALA A 62 1.89 -11.79 3.69
C ALA A 62 0.43 -11.41 3.47
N VAL A 63 0.08 -11.06 2.23
CA VAL A 63 -1.28 -10.68 1.84
C VAL A 63 -1.71 -11.43 0.59
N ASP A 64 -3.02 -11.56 0.40
CA ASP A 64 -3.60 -12.22 -0.77
C ASP A 64 -4.25 -11.20 -1.71
N ILE A 65 -4.05 -11.41 -3.01
CA ILE A 65 -4.87 -10.85 -4.07
C ILE A 65 -5.50 -12.03 -4.80
N ALA A 66 -6.81 -12.17 -4.72
CA ALA A 66 -7.55 -13.17 -5.46
C ALA A 66 -7.69 -12.73 -6.93
N ILE A 67 -7.70 -13.70 -7.84
CA ILE A 67 -8.13 -13.52 -9.22
C ILE A 67 -9.52 -14.15 -9.31
N ASN A 68 -10.53 -13.33 -9.54
CA ASN A 68 -11.92 -13.73 -9.60
C ASN A 68 -12.68 -12.88 -10.61
N ASP A 69 -13.49 -13.48 -11.46
CA ASP A 69 -14.27 -12.80 -12.50
C ASP A 69 -13.44 -11.90 -13.43
N LYS A 70 -12.21 -12.32 -13.76
CA LYS A 70 -11.22 -11.54 -14.54
C LYS A 70 -10.83 -10.22 -13.86
N GLU A 71 -10.81 -10.20 -12.54
CA GLU A 71 -10.37 -9.06 -11.73
C GLU A 71 -9.36 -9.50 -10.67
N PHE A 72 -8.50 -8.58 -10.25
CA PHE A 72 -7.67 -8.71 -9.05
C PHE A 72 -8.43 -8.12 -7.86
N VAL A 73 -8.62 -8.90 -6.78
CA VAL A 73 -9.39 -8.51 -5.60
C VAL A 73 -8.60 -8.77 -4.32
N PRO A 74 -8.30 -7.78 -3.50
CA PRO A 74 -8.57 -6.37 -3.71
C PRO A 74 -7.69 -5.78 -4.84
N ARG A 75 -8.18 -4.72 -5.45
CA ARG A 75 -7.49 -4.06 -6.56
C ARG A 75 -6.29 -3.23 -6.11
N VAL A 76 -6.31 -2.72 -4.90
CA VAL A 76 -5.22 -1.95 -4.29
C VAL A 76 -4.86 -2.59 -2.96
N VAL A 77 -3.57 -2.80 -2.75
CA VAL A 77 -3.00 -3.18 -1.45
C VAL A 77 -1.83 -2.28 -1.11
N VAL A 78 -1.64 -2.00 0.17
CA VAL A 78 -0.48 -1.29 0.69
C VAL A 78 0.28 -2.21 1.63
N VAL A 79 1.58 -2.35 1.41
CA VAL A 79 2.43 -3.29 2.16
C VAL A 79 3.79 -2.69 2.47
N PRO A 80 4.43 -3.07 3.57
CA PRO A 80 5.84 -2.75 3.83
C PRO A 80 6.79 -3.41 2.84
N VAL A 81 7.96 -2.82 2.65
CA VAL A 81 9.09 -3.48 1.96
C VAL A 81 9.39 -4.85 2.57
N GLY A 82 9.67 -5.85 1.75
CA GLY A 82 9.91 -7.24 2.15
C GLY A 82 8.65 -8.09 2.25
N SER A 83 7.46 -7.51 2.05
CA SER A 83 6.19 -8.23 2.08
C SER A 83 6.00 -9.12 0.86
N THR A 84 5.26 -10.21 1.06
CA THR A 84 4.92 -11.16 0.01
C THR A 84 3.44 -11.08 -0.33
N VAL A 85 3.13 -10.95 -1.61
CA VAL A 85 1.76 -11.02 -2.13
C VAL A 85 1.55 -12.37 -2.82
N ARG A 86 0.46 -13.05 -2.46
CA ARG A 86 0.02 -14.30 -3.08
C ARG A 86 -1.15 -14.03 -4.00
N PHE A 87 -1.01 -14.43 -5.26
CA PHE A 87 -2.02 -14.30 -6.31
C PHE A 87 -2.70 -15.64 -6.53
N ARG A 88 -3.92 -15.82 -6.02
CA ARG A 88 -4.68 -17.07 -6.13
C ARG A 88 -5.72 -16.97 -7.23
N ASN A 89 -5.69 -17.95 -8.17
CA ASN A 89 -6.65 -18.00 -9.27
C ASN A 89 -7.90 -18.81 -8.87
N HIS A 90 -9.07 -18.17 -8.86
CA HIS A 90 -10.38 -18.78 -8.63
C HIS A 90 -11.19 -18.97 -9.92
N ASP A 91 -10.77 -18.35 -11.02
CA ASP A 91 -11.43 -18.45 -12.31
C ASP A 91 -11.25 -19.84 -12.95
N PRO A 92 -12.16 -20.28 -13.81
CA PRO A 92 -12.08 -21.59 -14.47
C PRO A 92 -11.06 -21.66 -15.63
N PHE A 93 -10.31 -20.59 -15.87
CA PHE A 93 -9.32 -20.46 -16.93
C PHE A 93 -8.00 -19.90 -16.41
N ASP A 94 -6.97 -19.96 -17.24
CA ASP A 94 -5.63 -19.52 -16.89
C ASP A 94 -5.51 -18.00 -16.88
N HIS A 95 -4.74 -17.50 -15.91
CA HIS A 95 -4.27 -16.13 -15.86
C HIS A 95 -2.74 -16.07 -15.83
N ASN A 96 -2.20 -14.94 -16.24
CA ASN A 96 -0.80 -14.58 -16.02
C ASN A 96 -0.75 -13.35 -15.11
N VAL A 97 0.20 -13.33 -14.21
CA VAL A 97 0.44 -12.17 -13.33
C VAL A 97 1.83 -11.63 -13.61
N PHE A 98 1.92 -10.37 -13.99
CA PHE A 98 3.20 -9.72 -14.26
C PHE A 98 3.19 -8.24 -13.89
N SER A 99 4.37 -7.67 -13.74
CA SER A 99 4.61 -6.24 -13.67
C SER A 99 5.81 -5.88 -14.57
N ALA A 100 5.62 -4.89 -15.42
CA ALA A 100 6.70 -4.26 -16.19
C ALA A 100 7.02 -2.85 -15.64
N SER A 101 6.49 -2.47 -14.48
CA SER A 101 6.59 -1.14 -13.88
C SER A 101 7.12 -1.20 -12.46
N GLY A 102 7.61 -0.05 -11.99
CA GLY A 102 8.15 0.04 -10.64
C GLY A 102 9.58 -0.52 -10.53
N PRO A 103 10.08 -0.60 -9.29
CA PRO A 103 11.44 -1.02 -9.03
C PRO A 103 11.67 -2.53 -9.13
N ASP A 104 10.62 -3.34 -9.03
CA ASP A 104 10.69 -4.82 -8.99
C ASP A 104 9.84 -5.44 -10.12
N PRO A 105 10.28 -5.41 -11.40
CA PRO A 105 9.56 -6.04 -12.49
C PRO A 105 9.58 -7.58 -12.37
N PHE A 106 8.47 -8.24 -12.69
CA PHE A 106 8.37 -9.71 -12.62
C PHE A 106 7.33 -10.27 -13.59
N ASP A 107 7.42 -11.58 -13.85
CA ASP A 107 6.43 -12.38 -14.57
C ASP A 107 6.31 -13.76 -13.91
N LEU A 108 5.15 -14.04 -13.34
CA LEU A 108 4.87 -15.31 -12.68
C LEU A 108 4.46 -16.42 -13.67
N GLY A 109 4.36 -16.11 -14.98
CA GLY A 109 3.86 -17.04 -15.98
C GLY A 109 2.36 -17.32 -15.82
N GLN A 110 1.83 -18.19 -16.67
CA GLN A 110 0.44 -18.63 -16.61
C GLN A 110 0.21 -19.70 -15.55
N TYR A 111 -1.00 -19.74 -14.99
CA TYR A 111 -1.44 -20.76 -14.04
C TYR A 111 -2.96 -20.81 -13.94
N GLY A 112 -3.46 -22.02 -13.68
CA GLY A 112 -4.88 -22.37 -13.75
C GLY A 112 -5.62 -22.22 -12.42
N ARG A 113 -6.88 -22.65 -12.45
CA ARG A 113 -7.80 -22.61 -11.30
C ARG A 113 -7.25 -23.37 -10.09
N GLY A 114 -7.37 -22.74 -8.92
CA GLY A 114 -6.95 -23.31 -7.63
C GLY A 114 -5.46 -23.12 -7.32
N GLU A 115 -4.65 -22.81 -8.33
CA GLU A 115 -3.24 -22.51 -8.12
C GLU A 115 -3.02 -21.11 -7.55
N ALA A 116 -1.87 -20.90 -6.93
CA ALA A 116 -1.44 -19.62 -6.43
C ALA A 116 0.06 -19.44 -6.65
N LYS A 117 0.46 -18.24 -7.03
CA LYS A 117 1.86 -17.83 -7.12
C LYS A 117 2.13 -16.63 -6.26
N THR A 118 3.38 -16.45 -5.84
CA THR A 118 3.80 -15.39 -4.90
C THR A 118 4.90 -14.54 -5.49
N TRP A 119 4.92 -13.28 -5.06
CA TRP A 119 6.03 -12.37 -5.29
C TRP A 119 6.35 -11.60 -4.01
N THR A 120 7.65 -11.41 -3.72
CA THR A 120 8.12 -10.61 -2.58
C THR A 120 8.64 -9.28 -3.09
N PHE A 121 8.09 -8.18 -2.56
CA PHE A 121 8.44 -6.82 -2.97
C PHE A 121 9.59 -6.29 -2.12
N THR A 122 10.76 -6.11 -2.73
CA THR A 122 12.01 -5.77 -2.03
C THR A 122 12.37 -4.29 -2.08
N SER A 123 11.69 -3.51 -2.92
CA SER A 123 11.95 -2.08 -3.10
C SER A 123 10.66 -1.25 -2.91
N PRO A 124 10.75 -0.06 -2.29
CA PRO A 124 9.59 0.80 -2.10
C PRO A 124 9.14 1.41 -3.43
N GLY A 125 7.84 1.71 -3.52
CA GLY A 125 7.24 2.37 -4.67
C GLY A 125 5.93 1.75 -5.12
N LEU A 126 5.33 2.31 -6.17
CA LEU A 126 4.10 1.84 -6.77
C LEU A 126 4.39 0.78 -7.84
N VAL A 127 3.90 -0.42 -7.63
CA VAL A 127 3.98 -1.53 -8.60
C VAL A 127 2.60 -1.78 -9.20
N ARG A 128 2.50 -1.71 -10.54
CA ARG A 128 1.28 -2.02 -11.28
C ARG A 128 1.32 -3.47 -11.70
N ILE A 129 0.29 -4.21 -11.33
CA ILE A 129 0.12 -5.63 -11.61
C ILE A 129 -0.85 -5.79 -12.77
N PHE A 130 -0.52 -6.62 -13.73
CA PHE A 130 -1.30 -6.83 -14.94
C PHE A 130 -1.48 -8.32 -15.24
N CYS A 131 -2.53 -8.64 -16.02
CA CYS A 131 -2.69 -9.96 -16.62
C CYS A 131 -2.33 -9.90 -18.11
N ASN A 132 -1.46 -10.81 -18.58
CA ASN A 132 -1.07 -10.87 -19.99
C ASN A 132 -2.15 -11.46 -20.93
N VAL A 133 -3.25 -11.97 -20.37
CA VAL A 133 -4.36 -12.55 -21.12
C VAL A 133 -5.54 -11.58 -21.24
N HIS A 134 -5.79 -10.79 -20.19
CA HIS A 134 -6.95 -9.91 -20.09
C HIS A 134 -6.52 -8.43 -19.97
N PRO A 135 -6.71 -7.61 -21.00
CA PRO A 135 -6.16 -6.25 -21.06
C PRO A 135 -6.77 -5.26 -20.06
N ARG A 136 -7.85 -5.66 -19.37
CA ARG A 136 -8.52 -4.83 -18.36
C ARG A 136 -8.15 -5.16 -16.92
N MET A 137 -7.45 -6.28 -16.71
CA MET A 137 -7.05 -6.71 -15.36
C MET A 137 -5.85 -5.93 -14.88
N VAL A 138 -6.06 -5.10 -13.89
CA VAL A 138 -5.03 -4.30 -13.23
C VAL A 138 -5.21 -4.30 -11.73
N ALA A 139 -4.11 -4.41 -10.99
CA ALA A 139 -4.04 -4.13 -9.56
C ALA A 139 -2.83 -3.24 -9.24
N PHE A 140 -2.80 -2.72 -8.02
CA PHE A 140 -1.75 -1.83 -7.56
C PHE A 140 -1.24 -2.32 -6.20
N VAL A 141 0.07 -2.44 -6.10
CA VAL A 141 0.76 -2.71 -4.83
C VAL A 141 1.59 -1.49 -4.49
N GLN A 142 1.18 -0.75 -3.46
CA GLN A 142 1.95 0.35 -2.93
C GLN A 142 2.89 -0.19 -1.87
N VAL A 143 4.18 -0.23 -2.18
CA VAL A 143 5.23 -0.75 -1.28
C VAL A 143 5.81 0.41 -0.49
N MET A 144 5.70 0.35 0.84
CA MET A 144 6.07 1.42 1.76
C MET A 144 7.44 1.17 2.39
N ALA A 145 8.30 2.19 2.36
CA ALA A 145 9.57 2.16 3.10
C ALA A 145 9.37 2.44 4.59
N GLY A 146 8.43 3.33 4.92
CA GLY A 146 8.11 3.73 6.28
C GLY A 146 6.97 2.93 6.90
N GLY A 147 6.72 3.14 8.20
CA GLY A 147 5.68 2.45 8.97
C GLY A 147 4.36 3.22 9.13
N HIS A 148 4.33 4.48 8.71
CA HIS A 148 3.17 5.36 8.92
C HIS A 148 2.31 5.45 7.65
N PHE A 149 1.46 4.45 7.44
CA PHE A 149 0.52 4.42 6.32
C PHE A 149 -0.78 3.69 6.69
N THR A 150 -1.80 3.94 5.91
CA THR A 150 -3.10 3.27 6.02
C THR A 150 -3.82 3.29 4.66
N GLN A 151 -4.82 2.45 4.51
CA GLN A 151 -5.80 2.54 3.45
C GLN A 151 -7.05 3.22 4.00
N ALA A 152 -7.64 4.15 3.26
CA ALA A 152 -8.84 4.84 3.71
C ALA A 152 -10.01 3.86 3.83
N ALA A 153 -10.94 4.15 4.74
CA ALA A 153 -12.19 3.44 4.80
C ALA A 153 -13.09 3.80 3.60
N VAL A 154 -14.15 3.04 3.39
CA VAL A 154 -15.10 3.27 2.27
C VAL A 154 -15.79 4.64 2.32
N ASP A 155 -15.87 5.24 3.50
CA ASP A 155 -16.38 6.60 3.69
C ASP A 155 -15.30 7.68 3.52
N GLY A 156 -14.06 7.29 3.22
CA GLY A 156 -12.89 8.15 3.05
C GLY A 156 -12.19 8.51 4.35
N SER A 157 -12.66 8.11 5.51
CA SER A 157 -11.97 8.37 6.77
C SER A 157 -10.67 7.58 6.84
N PHE A 158 -9.64 8.17 7.48
CA PHE A 158 -8.38 7.50 7.72
C PHE A 158 -7.82 7.84 9.09
N GLU A 159 -7.05 6.91 9.65
CA GLU A 159 -6.27 7.09 10.87
C GLU A 159 -4.93 6.38 10.75
N ILE A 160 -3.85 7.08 11.08
CA ILE A 160 -2.50 6.54 11.21
C ILE A 160 -2.10 6.69 12.67
N PRO A 161 -2.01 5.60 13.43
CA PRO A 161 -1.67 5.62 14.85
C PRO A 161 -0.16 5.77 15.07
N ALA A 162 0.21 6.04 16.29
CA ALA A 162 1.58 5.97 16.80
C ALA A 162 2.58 6.86 16.02
N VAL A 163 2.14 8.05 15.60
CA VAL A 163 2.98 9.02 14.90
C VAL A 163 3.74 9.88 15.91
N PRO A 164 5.09 9.93 15.85
CA PRO A 164 5.88 10.81 16.70
C PRO A 164 5.54 12.28 16.46
N PRO A 165 5.62 13.14 17.50
CA PRO A 165 5.52 14.58 17.33
C PRO A 165 6.57 15.10 16.36
N GLY A 166 6.17 16.05 15.52
CA GLY A 166 7.05 16.66 14.51
C GLY A 166 6.29 17.18 13.31
N THR A 167 7.05 17.63 12.32
CA THR A 167 6.51 18.07 11.03
C THR A 167 6.53 16.89 10.05
N TRP A 168 5.37 16.58 9.49
CA TRP A 168 5.17 15.48 8.55
C TRP A 168 4.51 15.98 7.27
N VAL A 169 4.74 15.29 6.17
CA VAL A 169 3.97 15.47 4.93
C VAL A 169 3.02 14.29 4.81
N VAL A 170 1.72 14.57 4.86
CA VAL A 170 0.66 13.59 4.63
C VAL A 170 0.39 13.52 3.15
N HIS A 171 0.54 12.35 2.56
CA HIS A 171 0.23 12.07 1.16
C HIS A 171 -1.06 11.27 1.07
N ALA A 172 -1.86 11.54 0.03
CA ALA A 172 -2.92 10.65 -0.41
C ALA A 172 -2.71 10.29 -1.87
N TRP A 173 -2.86 9.01 -2.18
CA TRP A 173 -2.76 8.44 -3.51
C TRP A 173 -4.03 7.67 -3.86
N HIS A 174 -4.46 7.78 -5.10
CA HIS A 174 -5.48 6.93 -5.72
C HIS A 174 -5.12 6.75 -7.19
N GLU A 175 -5.37 5.56 -7.76
CA GLU A 175 -4.99 5.23 -9.14
C GLU A 175 -5.60 6.13 -10.21
N ARG A 176 -6.72 6.80 -9.89
CA ARG A 176 -7.47 7.66 -10.79
C ARG A 176 -7.18 9.16 -10.64
N SER A 177 -6.25 9.52 -9.77
CA SER A 177 -5.92 10.92 -9.46
C SER A 177 -4.42 11.12 -9.38
N PRO A 178 -3.89 12.29 -9.75
CA PRO A 178 -2.60 12.71 -9.26
C PRO A 178 -2.56 12.65 -7.73
N PRO A 179 -1.42 12.26 -7.12
CA PRO A 179 -1.29 12.28 -5.67
C PRO A 179 -1.37 13.70 -5.13
N VAL A 180 -1.86 13.85 -3.91
CA VAL A 180 -1.86 15.11 -3.18
C VAL A 180 -1.03 14.98 -1.91
N ALA A 181 -0.47 16.11 -1.45
CA ALA A 181 0.35 16.17 -0.26
C ALA A 181 0.03 17.42 0.56
N ARG A 182 0.13 17.30 1.89
CA ARG A 182 -0.08 18.40 2.84
C ARG A 182 0.87 18.30 4.02
N THR A 183 1.57 19.39 4.35
CA THR A 183 2.38 19.47 5.55
C THR A 183 1.48 19.64 6.77
N VAL A 184 1.76 18.86 7.82
CA VAL A 184 1.04 18.89 9.09
C VAL A 184 2.03 18.90 10.27
N SER A 185 1.65 19.55 11.36
CA SER A 185 2.36 19.48 12.63
C SER A 185 1.65 18.49 13.54
N VAL A 186 2.34 17.42 13.91
CA VAL A 186 1.84 16.40 14.82
C VAL A 186 2.34 16.70 16.22
N THR A 187 1.45 16.80 17.19
CA THR A 187 1.78 16.94 18.62
C THR A 187 1.63 15.60 19.34
N THR A 188 1.89 15.57 20.64
CA THR A 188 1.60 14.37 21.47
C THR A 188 0.10 14.05 21.51
N ALA A 189 -0.78 15.04 21.26
CA ALA A 189 -2.22 14.83 21.11
C ALA A 189 -2.60 14.37 19.68
N GLY A 190 -1.64 14.38 18.74
CA GLY A 190 -1.84 14.04 17.34
C GLY A 190 -2.15 15.24 16.45
N ALA A 191 -2.66 14.95 15.25
CA ALA A 191 -3.22 15.90 14.30
C ALA A 191 -4.51 15.31 13.71
N SER A 192 -5.58 16.09 13.68
CA SER A 192 -6.89 15.64 13.19
C SER A 192 -7.55 16.68 12.29
N GLY A 193 -8.66 16.32 11.63
CA GLY A 193 -9.38 17.19 10.71
C GLY A 193 -8.59 17.46 9.42
N ILE A 194 -7.74 16.52 9.00
CA ILE A 194 -6.95 16.64 7.77
C ILE A 194 -7.84 16.25 6.59
N GLU A 195 -8.07 17.22 5.71
CA GLU A 195 -8.83 17.00 4.48
C GLU A 195 -7.88 16.90 3.29
N LEU A 196 -7.99 15.79 2.53
CA LEU A 196 -7.20 15.50 1.34
C LEU A 196 -8.15 15.26 0.16
N GLN A 197 -8.14 16.16 -0.82
CA GLN A 197 -9.02 16.06 -1.98
C GLN A 197 -8.23 15.60 -3.21
N LEU A 198 -8.55 14.42 -3.70
CA LEU A 198 -8.06 13.84 -4.93
C LEU A 198 -8.99 14.21 -6.10
N ASP A 199 -8.45 14.33 -7.31
CA ASP A 199 -9.20 14.76 -8.50
C ASP A 199 -9.15 13.72 -9.62
N ALA A 200 -10.21 12.94 -9.77
CA ALA A 200 -10.37 11.94 -10.82
C ALA A 200 -11.08 12.49 -12.08
N ARG A 201 -11.43 13.78 -12.13
CA ARG A 201 -12.20 14.36 -13.27
C ARG A 201 -11.49 14.23 -14.61
N GLY A 202 -10.15 14.25 -14.58
CA GLY A 202 -9.30 14.06 -15.75
C GLY A 202 -8.97 12.62 -16.08
N PHE A 203 -9.36 11.65 -15.22
CA PHE A 203 -9.00 10.26 -15.43
C PHE A 203 -9.62 9.69 -16.69
N ARG A 204 -8.79 9.01 -17.47
CA ARG A 204 -9.20 8.22 -18.64
C ARG A 204 -8.58 6.85 -18.51
N TRP A 205 -9.42 5.83 -18.43
CA TRP A 205 -8.95 4.46 -18.45
C TRP A 205 -8.33 4.15 -19.82
N MET A 206 -7.14 3.56 -19.81
CA MET A 206 -6.46 3.06 -21.01
C MET A 206 -6.03 1.61 -20.78
N PRO A 207 -6.17 0.73 -21.78
CA PRO A 207 -5.64 -0.63 -21.69
C PRO A 207 -4.12 -0.57 -21.45
N HIS A 208 -3.63 -1.46 -20.60
CA HIS A 208 -2.19 -1.62 -20.46
C HIS A 208 -1.60 -2.39 -21.67
N LYS A 209 -0.31 -2.28 -21.87
CA LYS A 209 0.43 -3.12 -22.81
C LYS A 209 0.57 -4.54 -22.26
N ASN A 210 0.71 -5.53 -23.14
CA ASN A 210 1.06 -6.87 -22.73
C ASN A 210 2.51 -6.92 -22.19
N LYS A 211 2.94 -8.05 -21.66
CA LYS A 211 4.27 -8.20 -21.05
C LYS A 211 5.45 -8.01 -22.03
N TYR A 212 5.17 -7.99 -23.33
CA TYR A 212 6.15 -7.72 -24.38
C TYR A 212 6.14 -6.25 -24.83
N GLY A 213 5.35 -5.40 -24.18
CA GLY A 213 5.26 -3.97 -24.49
C GLY A 213 4.39 -3.64 -25.71
N THR A 214 3.66 -4.61 -26.26
CA THR A 214 2.77 -4.43 -27.43
C THR A 214 1.30 -4.34 -27.02
N ASP A 215 0.46 -3.84 -27.90
CA ASP A 215 -0.98 -3.81 -27.68
C ASP A 215 -1.57 -5.23 -27.77
N TYR A 216 -2.69 -5.44 -27.08
CA TYR A 216 -3.46 -6.67 -27.22
C TYR A 216 -4.15 -6.70 -28.59
N PRO A 217 -4.39 -7.89 -29.17
CA PRO A 217 -5.24 -8.03 -30.34
C PRO A 217 -6.62 -7.39 -30.10
N THR A 218 -7.21 -6.79 -31.13
CA THR A 218 -8.49 -6.08 -31.04
C THR A 218 -9.66 -6.93 -30.57
N ASN A 219 -9.54 -8.26 -30.66
CA ASN A 219 -10.51 -9.25 -30.17
C ASN A 219 -10.19 -9.77 -28.77
N ALA A 220 -9.06 -9.40 -28.18
CA ALA A 220 -8.72 -9.82 -26.81
C ALA A 220 -9.79 -9.29 -25.83
N GLY A 221 -10.41 -10.21 -25.08
CA GLY A 221 -11.50 -9.91 -24.15
C GLY A 221 -12.90 -10.09 -24.74
N ARG A 222 -13.06 -10.47 -26.00
CA ARG A 222 -14.34 -10.91 -26.59
C ARG A 222 -14.53 -12.44 -26.53
N GLU A 223 -13.53 -13.17 -26.06
CA GLU A 223 -13.64 -14.60 -25.93
C GLU A 223 -14.72 -14.93 -24.88
N ARG A 224 -15.83 -15.49 -25.40
CA ARG A 224 -16.87 -16.14 -24.59
C ARG A 224 -16.32 -17.51 -24.20
N TYR A 225 -16.05 -17.68 -22.93
CA TYR A 225 -15.86 -19.01 -22.34
C TYR A 225 -17.18 -19.48 -21.74
#